data_63e298a86e0d8193a623b6f2619207e6
#
_entry.id   63e298a86e0d8193a623b6f2619207e6
#
_cell.length_a   1.000
_cell.length_b   1.000
_cell.length_c   1.000
_cell.angle_alpha   90.00
_cell.angle_beta   90.00
_cell.angle_gamma   90.00
#
_symmetry.space_group_name_H-M   'P 1'
#
loop_
_entity.id
_entity.type
_entity.pdbx_description
1 polymer ?
#
loop_
_entity_poly.entity_id
_entity_poly.type
_entity_poly.pdbx_seq_one_letter_code
_entity_poly.pdbx_strand_id
1 'polypeptide(L)'
;KKAKNFKLQSTSGKDFNLSDIRNGLVIYFYPKDNTPGCTLETRDFSILYKKFKALKYEVVGISKDNMESHLKFKKKFKVPFQLLSDEKVQVQKKYGVWGPKSFMGKKFMGTIRSTIVINKGKITKVWSNVRVKDHAKEVLNFIKSSK
;
A
#
# COMPACT_ATOMS: atom_id res chain seq x y z
N LYS A 1 -4.87 -4.66 -17.23
CA LYS A 1 -6.18 -4.27 -16.69
C LYS A 1 -6.13 -2.87 -16.13
N LYS A 2 -7.13 -2.08 -16.45
CA LYS A 2 -7.17 -0.68 -16.03
C LYS A 2 -7.41 -0.58 -14.52
N ALA A 3 -6.63 0.28 -13.83
CA ALA A 3 -6.82 0.53 -12.41
C ALA A 3 -8.06 1.39 -12.18
N LYS A 4 -8.85 1.03 -11.15
CA LYS A 4 -10.04 1.79 -10.78
C LYS A 4 -9.63 3.04 -10.00
N ASN A 5 -10.16 4.20 -10.41
CA ASN A 5 -9.82 5.45 -9.74
C ASN A 5 -10.34 5.49 -8.30
N PHE A 6 -9.62 6.21 -7.45
CA PHE A 6 -10.04 6.44 -6.07
C PHE A 6 -9.43 7.73 -5.54
N LYS A 7 -10.02 8.21 -4.45
CA LYS A 7 -9.56 9.41 -3.76
C LYS A 7 -9.63 9.15 -2.25
N LEU A 8 -8.53 9.35 -1.55
CA LEU A 8 -8.43 9.11 -0.11
C LEU A 8 -7.67 10.23 0.59
N GLN A 9 -7.99 10.45 1.87
CA GLN A 9 -7.19 11.35 2.71
C GLN A 9 -5.77 10.81 2.84
N SER A 10 -4.80 11.71 2.84
CA SER A 10 -3.39 11.38 2.87
C SER A 10 -2.66 12.14 3.96
N THR A 11 -1.58 11.54 4.48
CA THR A 11 -0.67 12.20 5.42
C THR A 11 0.01 13.44 4.85
N SER A 12 -0.08 13.66 3.54
CA SER A 12 0.45 14.88 2.90
C SER A 12 -0.37 16.13 3.23
N GLY A 13 -1.56 15.97 3.80
CA GLY A 13 -2.49 17.07 4.05
C GLY A 13 -3.42 17.37 2.89
N LYS A 14 -3.20 16.75 1.75
CA LYS A 14 -4.08 16.87 0.56
C LYS A 14 -4.58 15.49 0.20
N ASP A 15 -5.81 15.41 -0.34
CA ASP A 15 -6.34 14.13 -0.79
C ASP A 15 -5.46 13.55 -1.88
N PHE A 16 -5.26 12.23 -1.81
CA PHE A 16 -4.57 11.47 -2.86
C PHE A 16 -5.60 11.01 -3.88
N ASN A 17 -5.38 11.34 -5.13
CA ASN A 17 -6.25 10.92 -6.22
C ASN A 17 -5.42 10.11 -7.21
N LEU A 18 -5.82 8.85 -7.46
CA LEU A 18 -5.09 7.98 -8.36
C LEU A 18 -4.93 8.58 -9.74
N SER A 19 -5.93 9.29 -10.24
CA SER A 19 -5.87 9.89 -11.57
C SER A 19 -4.78 10.95 -11.74
N ASP A 20 -4.23 11.46 -10.63
CA ASP A 20 -3.12 12.43 -10.68
C ASP A 20 -1.77 11.74 -10.88
N ILE A 21 -1.70 10.42 -10.74
CA ILE A 21 -0.45 9.67 -10.89
C ILE A 21 -0.30 9.26 -12.34
N ARG A 22 0.67 9.84 -13.02
CA ARG A 22 0.89 9.62 -14.46
C ARG A 22 1.90 8.52 -14.79
N ASN A 23 2.82 8.27 -13.88
CA ASN A 23 3.85 7.24 -14.05
C ASN A 23 3.50 5.98 -13.27
N GLY A 24 4.46 5.39 -12.60
CA GLY A 24 4.24 4.17 -11.83
C GLY A 24 3.79 4.43 -10.40
N LEU A 25 3.06 3.48 -9.85
CA LEU A 25 2.60 3.52 -8.47
C LEU A 25 2.63 2.12 -7.88
N VAL A 26 3.16 2.01 -6.67
CA VAL A 26 3.07 0.80 -5.85
C VAL A 26 2.12 1.10 -4.71
N ILE A 27 1.05 0.31 -4.59
CA ILE A 27 0.11 0.40 -3.48
C ILE A 27 0.27 -0.86 -2.65
N TYR A 28 0.57 -0.73 -1.35
CA TYR A 28 0.50 -1.89 -0.48
C TYR A 28 -0.63 -1.68 0.53
N PHE A 29 -1.51 -2.67 0.59
CA PHE A 29 -2.63 -2.69 1.55
C PHE A 29 -2.19 -3.50 2.75
N TYR A 30 -2.35 -2.95 3.96
CA TYR A 30 -1.95 -3.61 5.19
C TYR A 30 -3.03 -3.46 6.26
N PRO A 31 -3.10 -4.43 7.22
CA PRO A 31 -4.19 -4.46 8.19
C PRO A 31 -4.23 -3.32 9.19
N LYS A 32 -3.09 -2.93 9.78
CA LYS A 32 -3.11 -1.97 10.89
C LYS A 32 -1.75 -1.34 11.16
N ASP A 33 -1.74 -0.02 11.35
CA ASP A 33 -0.54 0.73 11.74
C ASP A 33 0.08 0.17 13.03
N ASN A 34 1.40 0.26 13.12
CA ASN A 34 2.15 -0.01 14.35
C ASN A 34 2.02 -1.46 14.85
N THR A 35 1.68 -2.40 13.99
CA THR A 35 1.76 -3.84 14.28
C THR A 35 3.09 -4.37 13.73
N PRO A 36 3.63 -5.48 14.29
CA PRO A 36 4.96 -5.94 13.87
C PRO A 36 5.14 -6.19 12.38
N GLY A 37 4.21 -6.91 11.76
CA GLY A 37 4.31 -7.21 10.32
C GLY A 37 4.14 -5.98 9.45
N CYS A 38 3.20 -5.12 9.79
CA CYS A 38 2.94 -3.90 9.01
C CYS A 38 4.09 -2.89 9.18
N THR A 39 4.67 -2.83 10.36
CA THR A 39 5.83 -1.97 10.62
C THR A 39 7.02 -2.43 9.79
N LEU A 40 7.28 -3.74 9.75
CA LEU A 40 8.38 -4.28 8.95
C LEU A 40 8.18 -4.02 7.47
N GLU A 41 6.97 -4.26 6.95
CA GLU A 41 6.64 -4.00 5.56
C GLU A 41 6.84 -2.54 5.19
N THR A 42 6.31 -1.63 6.00
CA THR A 42 6.45 -0.19 5.77
C THR A 42 7.91 0.24 5.82
N ARG A 43 8.69 -0.31 6.77
CA ARG A 43 10.11 -0.03 6.89
C ARG A 43 10.88 -0.51 5.65
N ASP A 44 10.57 -1.70 5.15
CA ASP A 44 11.24 -2.24 3.97
C ASP A 44 10.97 -1.38 2.73
N PHE A 45 9.73 -0.98 2.52
CA PHE A 45 9.41 -0.04 1.43
C PHE A 45 10.09 1.31 1.63
N SER A 46 10.17 1.79 2.87
CA SER A 46 10.82 3.06 3.18
C SER A 46 12.31 3.05 2.81
N ILE A 47 13.00 1.96 3.15
CA ILE A 47 14.42 1.79 2.84
C ILE A 47 14.65 1.81 1.32
N LEU A 48 13.74 1.22 0.55
CA LEU A 48 13.87 1.12 -0.89
C LEU A 48 13.21 2.26 -1.66
N TYR A 49 12.59 3.20 -0.95
CA TYR A 49 11.78 4.26 -1.57
C TYR A 49 12.54 5.04 -2.65
N LYS A 50 13.78 5.44 -2.36
CA LYS A 50 14.58 6.19 -3.33
C LYS A 50 14.81 5.38 -4.62
N LYS A 51 14.95 4.07 -4.51
CA LYS A 51 15.13 3.20 -5.66
C LYS A 51 13.86 3.11 -6.49
N PHE A 52 12.68 3.05 -5.84
CA PHE A 52 11.40 3.11 -6.54
C PHE A 52 11.26 4.45 -7.28
N LYS A 53 11.58 5.55 -6.61
CA LYS A 53 11.49 6.89 -7.22
C LYS A 53 12.42 7.02 -8.42
N ALA A 54 13.62 6.46 -8.35
CA ALA A 54 14.56 6.47 -9.46
C ALA A 54 13.99 5.75 -10.70
N LEU A 55 13.10 4.79 -10.49
CA LEU A 55 12.41 4.09 -11.57
C LEU A 55 11.08 4.75 -11.96
N LYS A 56 10.81 5.95 -11.41
CA LYS A 56 9.58 6.73 -11.64
C LYS A 56 8.34 6.06 -11.07
N TYR A 57 8.49 5.37 -9.93
CA TYR A 57 7.39 4.78 -9.20
C TYR A 57 7.22 5.47 -7.85
N GLU A 58 6.00 5.91 -7.55
CA GLU A 58 5.63 6.36 -6.21
C GLU A 58 5.19 5.16 -5.38
N VAL A 59 5.26 5.27 -4.05
CA VAL A 59 4.81 4.23 -3.14
C VAL A 59 3.79 4.85 -2.17
N VAL A 60 2.67 4.17 -1.95
CA VAL A 60 1.70 4.57 -0.94
C VAL A 60 1.24 3.33 -0.16
N GLY A 61 1.01 3.51 1.14
CA GLY A 61 0.40 2.48 1.96
C GLY A 61 -1.06 2.83 2.25
N ILE A 62 -1.93 1.83 2.23
CA ILE A 62 -3.35 2.02 2.51
C ILE A 62 -3.80 1.05 3.59
N SER A 63 -4.47 1.57 4.62
CA SER A 63 -5.14 0.75 5.63
C SER A 63 -6.44 1.43 6.03
N LYS A 64 -7.21 0.76 6.90
CA LYS A 64 -8.45 1.35 7.44
C LYS A 64 -8.20 2.25 8.64
N ASP A 65 -6.95 2.42 9.07
CA ASP A 65 -6.61 3.31 10.17
C ASP A 65 -7.00 4.76 9.85
N ASN A 66 -7.31 5.53 10.88
CA ASN A 66 -7.64 6.94 10.69
C ASN A 66 -6.39 7.79 10.48
N MET A 67 -6.58 9.04 10.12
CA MET A 67 -5.47 9.94 9.81
C MET A 67 -4.57 10.20 11.01
N GLU A 68 -5.14 10.30 12.21
CA GLU A 68 -4.34 10.48 13.42
C GLU A 68 -3.36 9.34 13.62
N SER A 69 -3.83 8.10 13.45
CA SER A 69 -2.99 6.90 13.53
C SER A 69 -1.87 6.94 12.49
N HIS A 70 -2.22 7.24 11.24
CA HIS A 70 -1.25 7.32 10.15
C HIS A 70 -0.18 8.39 10.38
N LEU A 71 -0.57 9.55 10.87
CA LEU A 71 0.40 10.62 11.15
C LEU A 71 1.37 10.24 12.25
N LYS A 72 0.89 9.57 13.31
CA LYS A 72 1.75 9.06 14.38
C LYS A 72 2.69 7.99 13.86
N PHE A 73 2.19 7.06 13.07
CA PHE A 73 2.97 5.96 12.52
C PHE A 73 4.06 6.49 11.58
N LYS A 74 3.69 7.40 10.69
CA LYS A 74 4.62 8.03 9.76
C LYS A 74 5.74 8.77 10.48
N LYS A 75 5.40 9.52 11.53
CA LYS A 75 6.38 10.26 12.32
C LYS A 75 7.30 9.32 13.09
N LYS A 76 6.73 8.29 13.73
CA LYS A 76 7.49 7.35 14.56
C LYS A 76 8.55 6.62 13.75
N PHE A 77 8.25 6.19 12.56
CA PHE A 77 9.14 5.39 11.71
C PHE A 77 9.75 6.18 10.55
N LYS A 78 9.54 7.49 10.51
CA LYS A 78 10.09 8.38 9.48
C LYS A 78 9.79 7.88 8.06
N VAL A 79 8.54 7.52 7.83
CA VAL A 79 8.09 7.00 6.54
C VAL A 79 8.16 8.11 5.48
N PRO A 80 8.90 7.90 4.38
CA PRO A 80 9.13 8.97 3.40
C PRO A 80 8.01 9.18 2.39
N PHE A 81 7.00 8.31 2.37
CA PHE A 81 5.91 8.37 1.40
C PHE A 81 4.56 8.55 2.11
N GLN A 82 3.51 8.73 1.33
CA GLN A 82 2.18 8.98 1.87
C GLN A 82 1.52 7.70 2.39
N LEU A 83 0.81 7.83 3.49
CA LEU A 83 -0.09 6.79 4.00
C LEU A 83 -1.52 7.31 3.81
N LEU A 84 -2.38 6.47 3.27
CA LEU A 84 -3.74 6.84 2.91
C LEU A 84 -4.74 6.13 3.83
N SER A 85 -5.76 6.87 4.24
CA SER A 85 -6.77 6.37 5.18
C SER A 85 -8.03 5.93 4.44
N ASP A 86 -8.37 4.64 4.53
CA ASP A 86 -9.56 4.06 3.92
C ASP A 86 -10.47 3.52 5.03
N GLU A 87 -10.93 4.42 5.92
CA GLU A 87 -11.70 4.03 7.11
C GLU A 87 -12.96 3.24 6.79
N LYS A 88 -13.61 3.54 5.65
CA LYS A 88 -14.83 2.86 5.24
C LYS A 88 -14.56 1.63 4.37
N VAL A 89 -13.31 1.28 4.20
CA VAL A 89 -12.81 0.15 3.38
C VAL A 89 -13.36 0.13 1.94
N GLN A 90 -13.76 1.27 1.42
CA GLN A 90 -14.32 1.38 0.07
C GLN A 90 -13.31 1.02 -1.02
N VAL A 91 -12.09 1.53 -0.89
CA VAL A 91 -11.03 1.25 -1.86
C VAL A 91 -10.56 -0.20 -1.73
N GLN A 92 -10.47 -0.72 -0.50
CA GLN A 92 -10.11 -2.11 -0.28
C GLN A 92 -11.11 -3.06 -0.95
N LYS A 93 -12.41 -2.77 -0.82
CA LYS A 93 -13.46 -3.55 -1.49
C LYS A 93 -13.38 -3.41 -3.00
N LYS A 94 -13.16 -2.20 -3.49
CA LYS A 94 -13.04 -1.92 -4.92
C LYS A 94 -11.90 -2.71 -5.57
N TYR A 95 -10.80 -2.90 -4.85
CA TYR A 95 -9.63 -3.62 -5.35
C TYR A 95 -9.61 -5.10 -4.97
N GLY A 96 -10.64 -5.58 -4.27
CA GLY A 96 -10.76 -6.98 -3.92
C GLY A 96 -9.79 -7.44 -2.83
N VAL A 97 -9.34 -6.53 -1.98
CA VAL A 97 -8.38 -6.84 -0.90
C VAL A 97 -9.02 -6.82 0.49
N TRP A 98 -10.34 -6.75 0.56
CA TRP A 98 -11.10 -6.86 1.79
C TRP A 98 -11.88 -8.17 1.75
N GLY A 99 -11.65 -9.04 2.70
CA GLY A 99 -12.27 -10.35 2.66
C GLY A 99 -12.17 -11.12 3.96
N PRO A 100 -12.64 -12.38 3.96
CA PRO A 100 -12.63 -13.19 5.17
C PRO A 100 -11.22 -13.59 5.57
N LYS A 101 -10.96 -13.50 6.88
CA LYS A 101 -9.69 -13.89 7.49
C LYS A 101 -10.01 -14.79 8.68
N SER A 102 -9.03 -15.60 9.09
CA SER A 102 -9.15 -16.48 10.23
C SER A 102 -7.95 -16.27 11.14
N PHE A 103 -8.20 -16.14 12.46
CA PHE A 103 -7.16 -16.02 13.45
C PHE A 103 -7.60 -16.70 14.73
N MET A 104 -6.81 -17.67 15.20
CA MET A 104 -7.09 -18.45 16.42
C MET A 104 -8.50 -19.04 16.45
N GLY A 105 -8.93 -19.59 15.33
CA GLY A 105 -10.26 -20.20 15.19
C GLY A 105 -11.42 -19.23 14.98
N LYS A 106 -11.16 -17.93 15.00
CA LYS A 106 -12.19 -16.92 14.75
C LYS A 106 -12.12 -16.42 13.32
N LYS A 107 -13.29 -16.32 12.67
CA LYS A 107 -13.41 -15.77 11.33
C LYS A 107 -13.89 -14.34 11.42
N PHE A 108 -13.31 -13.45 10.58
CA PHE A 108 -13.70 -12.05 10.54
C PHE A 108 -13.36 -11.47 9.18
N MET A 109 -13.94 -10.32 8.86
CA MET A 109 -13.61 -9.57 7.64
C MET A 109 -12.43 -8.66 7.94
N GLY A 110 -11.47 -8.62 7.04
CA GLY A 110 -10.29 -7.78 7.24
C GLY A 110 -9.53 -7.53 5.95
N THR A 111 -8.46 -6.74 6.06
CA THR A 111 -7.57 -6.47 4.93
C THR A 111 -6.74 -7.70 4.62
N ILE A 112 -6.82 -8.16 3.39
CA ILE A 112 -5.93 -9.20 2.87
C ILE A 112 -4.67 -8.47 2.42
N ARG A 113 -3.54 -8.70 3.11
CA ARG A 113 -2.29 -8.02 2.80
C ARG A 113 -1.94 -8.22 1.33
N SER A 114 -1.90 -7.13 0.57
CA SER A 114 -1.77 -7.19 -0.88
C SER A 114 -0.93 -6.04 -1.38
N THR A 115 -0.24 -6.24 -2.50
CA THR A 115 0.49 -5.18 -3.18
C THR A 115 0.07 -5.16 -4.63
N ILE A 116 -0.17 -3.96 -5.15
CA ILE A 116 -0.59 -3.75 -6.53
C ILE A 116 0.39 -2.79 -7.19
N VAL A 117 0.90 -3.17 -8.34
CA VAL A 117 1.77 -2.29 -9.15
C VAL A 117 0.95 -1.77 -10.33
N ILE A 118 0.94 -0.45 -10.46
CA ILE A 118 0.22 0.25 -11.53
C ILE A 118 1.24 1.02 -12.35
N ASN A 119 1.13 0.98 -13.67
CA ASN A 119 1.96 1.78 -14.56
C ASN A 119 1.06 2.44 -15.61
N LYS A 120 1.10 3.77 -15.63
CA LYS A 120 0.31 4.56 -16.58
C LYS A 120 -1.18 4.18 -16.57
N GLY A 121 -1.73 4.04 -15.35
CA GLY A 121 -3.15 3.73 -15.15
C GLY A 121 -3.53 2.27 -15.32
N LYS A 122 -2.59 1.38 -15.59
CA LYS A 122 -2.87 -0.05 -15.76
C LYS A 122 -2.21 -0.87 -14.68
N ILE A 123 -2.94 -1.86 -14.16
CA ILE A 123 -2.40 -2.82 -13.19
C ILE A 123 -1.49 -3.78 -13.93
N THR A 124 -0.22 -3.85 -13.52
CA THR A 124 0.77 -4.73 -14.15
C THR A 124 1.08 -5.96 -13.31
N LYS A 125 0.83 -5.91 -12.00
CA LYS A 125 1.09 -7.03 -11.10
C LYS A 125 0.28 -6.88 -9.82
N VAL A 126 -0.16 -8.03 -9.29
CA VAL A 126 -0.87 -8.10 -8.00
C VAL A 126 -0.25 -9.23 -7.19
N TRP A 127 0.09 -8.95 -5.93
CA TRP A 127 0.45 -9.97 -4.95
C TRP A 127 -0.64 -10.00 -3.90
N SER A 128 -1.19 -11.18 -3.64
CA SER A 128 -2.21 -11.37 -2.62
C SER A 128 -1.67 -12.25 -1.50
N ASN A 129 -2.22 -12.11 -0.29
CA ASN A 129 -1.75 -12.87 0.88
C ASN A 129 -0.23 -12.72 1.07
N VAL A 130 0.24 -11.50 1.05
CA VAL A 130 1.66 -11.18 1.07
C VAL A 130 2.32 -11.63 2.37
N ARG A 131 3.49 -12.26 2.24
CA ARG A 131 4.41 -12.48 3.35
C ARG A 131 5.42 -11.34 3.32
N VAL A 132 5.60 -10.68 4.46
CA VAL A 132 6.36 -9.42 4.52
C VAL A 132 7.85 -9.60 4.20
N LYS A 133 8.44 -10.72 4.62
CA LYS A 133 9.88 -10.95 4.45
C LYS A 133 10.28 -10.84 2.97
N ASP A 134 11.22 -9.93 2.69
CA ASP A 134 11.76 -9.68 1.35
C ASP A 134 10.74 -9.26 0.28
N HIS A 135 9.51 -8.96 0.70
CA HIS A 135 8.45 -8.60 -0.25
C HIS A 135 8.73 -7.29 -0.99
N ALA A 136 9.14 -6.24 -0.28
CA ALA A 136 9.41 -4.95 -0.91
C ALA A 136 10.52 -5.08 -1.95
N LYS A 137 11.52 -5.91 -1.68
CA LYS A 137 12.60 -6.20 -2.62
C LYS A 137 12.08 -6.96 -3.85
N GLU A 138 11.18 -7.91 -3.64
CA GLU A 138 10.52 -8.65 -4.72
C GLU A 138 9.77 -7.69 -5.65
N VAL A 139 9.03 -6.74 -5.08
CA VAL A 139 8.30 -5.74 -5.86
C VAL A 139 9.26 -4.88 -6.69
N LEU A 140 10.34 -4.42 -6.06
CA LEU A 140 11.36 -3.62 -6.75
C LEU A 140 11.98 -4.40 -7.91
N ASN A 141 12.32 -5.66 -7.68
CA ASN A 141 12.91 -6.52 -8.73
C ASN A 141 11.94 -6.74 -9.90
N PHE A 142 10.65 -6.90 -9.61
CA PHE A 142 9.64 -7.01 -10.66
C PHE A 142 9.65 -5.76 -11.55
N ILE A 143 9.66 -4.58 -10.92
CA ILE A 143 9.65 -3.31 -11.65
C ILE A 143 10.91 -3.15 -12.51
N LYS A 144 12.07 -3.51 -11.96
CA LYS A 144 13.34 -3.46 -12.71
C LYS A 144 13.31 -4.35 -13.93
N SER A 145 12.77 -5.57 -13.80
CA SER A 145 12.76 -6.54 -14.89
C SER A 145 11.72 -6.21 -15.97
N SER A 146 10.74 -5.37 -15.67
CA SER A 146 9.69 -5.01 -16.62
C SER A 146 10.04 -3.79 -17.47
N LYS A 147 11.21 -3.20 -17.27
CA LYS A 147 11.65 -2.01 -18.02
C LYS A 147 12.42 -2.34 -19.28
#